data_457fb614792d3129e9b18ec687250d17
#
_entry.id   457fb614792d3129e9b18ec687250d17
#
_cell.length_a   1.000
_cell.length_b   1.000
_cell.length_c   1.000
_cell.angle_alpha   90.00
_cell.angle_beta   90.00
_cell.angle_gamma   90.00
#
_symmetry.space_group_name_H-M   'P 1'
#
loop_
_entity.id
_entity.type
_entity.pdbx_description
1 polymer ?
#
loop_
_entity_poly.entity_id
_entity_poly.type
_entity_poly.pdbx_seq_one_letter_code
_entity_poly.pdbx_strand_id
1 'polypeptide(L)'
;DGSGQVGVLHAHCSHRGASLEYGMIKERGIMCSYHGFRFDVDGSCLEVPMPTGEEEEGRRLAKTICQGAYKAIEQHGLVFAYMGPPEEEPPFPYWEEDFTCHPDDKLVPFSNVQTCNWLQVQDNAADQFHHTPLHTTALIEGYEQGTTFGEAGAAAYVIRPDLQFFPVHEGRSMAWTSSRRVDDDYLFIRINHQILPNVSFHSYLFEDGKASKHFSRVHMYRWTVPIDDTTCKMIGWRAIGPHIDPRDVGNESLVGFEKIDFLEGQCGIRRPERATYDEDDLPVPPKHHRERDCYRDSQRAPGDYEATASQRPIAVHALENPMKFDGGVYLSRKQLRDAVTERNEKATGAGWKEW
;
A
#
# COMPACT_ATOMS: atom_id res chain seq x y z
N ASP A 1 -15.18 16.72 -1.57
CA ASP A 1 -16.47 17.38 -1.80
C ASP A 1 -16.77 17.46 -3.28
N GLY A 2 -17.88 18.07 -3.65
CA GLY A 2 -18.32 18.19 -5.05
C GLY A 2 -17.43 19.07 -5.91
N SER A 3 -16.62 19.94 -5.32
CA SER A 3 -15.62 20.75 -6.04
C SER A 3 -14.33 19.97 -6.37
N GLY A 4 -14.21 18.75 -5.89
CA GLY A 4 -13.01 17.92 -6.02
C GLY A 4 -11.97 18.14 -4.92
N GLN A 5 -12.25 18.99 -3.94
CA GLN A 5 -11.35 19.13 -2.78
C GLN A 5 -11.46 17.92 -1.86
N VAL A 6 -10.32 17.49 -1.34
CA VAL A 6 -10.22 16.34 -0.43
C VAL A 6 -9.97 16.84 0.99
N GLY A 7 -10.68 16.24 1.96
CA GLY A 7 -10.50 16.49 3.39
C GLY A 7 -10.59 15.19 4.16
N VAL A 8 -9.91 15.13 5.31
CA VAL A 8 -10.02 14.03 6.27
C VAL A 8 -10.58 14.61 7.56
N LEU A 9 -11.78 14.20 7.90
CA LEU A 9 -12.53 14.69 9.06
C LEU A 9 -12.68 13.59 10.11
N HIS A 10 -12.87 13.98 11.37
CA HIS A 10 -13.33 13.02 12.39
C HIS A 10 -14.65 12.40 11.94
N ALA A 11 -14.79 11.09 12.13
CA ALA A 11 -15.94 10.33 11.66
C ALA A 11 -17.26 10.77 12.29
N HIS A 12 -17.23 11.32 13.50
CA HIS A 12 -18.41 11.68 14.25
C HIS A 12 -18.66 13.20 14.23
N CYS A 13 -19.87 13.58 13.77
CA CYS A 13 -20.32 14.97 13.72
C CYS A 13 -20.22 15.63 15.09
N SER A 14 -19.56 16.80 15.15
CA SER A 14 -19.33 17.57 16.38
C SER A 14 -20.62 18.04 17.06
N HIS A 15 -21.78 17.98 16.39
CA HIS A 15 -23.04 18.32 17.02
C HIS A 15 -23.49 17.27 18.07
N ARG A 16 -23.71 16.03 17.64
CA ARG A 16 -24.22 14.94 18.50
C ARG A 16 -23.71 13.56 18.13
N GLY A 17 -22.57 13.47 17.49
CA GLY A 17 -21.87 12.22 17.26
C GLY A 17 -22.42 11.32 16.16
N ALA A 18 -23.32 11.79 15.30
CA ALA A 18 -23.77 11.02 14.13
C ALA A 18 -22.58 10.79 13.18
N SER A 19 -22.45 9.57 12.61
CA SER A 19 -21.38 9.28 11.67
C SER A 19 -21.52 10.09 10.38
N LEU A 20 -20.46 10.78 9.99
CA LEU A 20 -20.37 11.48 8.72
C LEU A 20 -20.20 10.53 7.53
N GLU A 21 -19.97 9.24 7.76
CA GLU A 21 -20.03 8.20 6.73
C GLU A 21 -21.37 8.20 5.97
N TYR A 22 -22.44 8.51 6.68
CA TYR A 22 -23.78 8.66 6.12
C TYR A 22 -24.11 10.11 5.70
N GLY A 23 -23.10 10.97 5.66
CA GLY A 23 -23.24 12.36 5.27
C GLY A 23 -23.46 12.53 3.77
N MET A 24 -24.09 13.63 3.38
CA MET A 24 -24.27 13.97 1.97
C MET A 24 -23.15 14.89 1.50
N ILE A 25 -22.43 14.47 0.46
CA ILE A 25 -21.46 15.31 -0.23
C ILE A 25 -22.17 16.47 -0.90
N LYS A 26 -21.69 17.68 -0.65
CA LYS A 26 -22.17 18.92 -1.24
C LYS A 26 -21.10 19.50 -2.15
N GLU A 27 -21.47 20.48 -2.98
CA GLU A 27 -20.49 21.22 -3.81
C GLU A 27 -19.31 21.68 -2.96
N ARG A 28 -19.58 22.14 -1.75
CA ARG A 28 -18.58 22.47 -0.75
C ARG A 28 -18.86 21.72 0.55
N GLY A 29 -17.94 20.84 0.96
CA GLY A 29 -17.98 20.12 2.19
C GLY A 29 -18.95 18.93 2.22
N ILE A 30 -19.21 18.43 3.44
CA ILE A 30 -20.11 17.32 3.74
C ILE A 30 -21.21 17.75 4.72
N MET A 31 -22.46 17.35 4.46
CA MET A 31 -23.59 17.63 5.30
C MET A 31 -23.97 16.40 6.12
N CYS A 32 -24.01 16.55 7.44
CA CYS A 32 -24.46 15.49 8.35
C CYS A 32 -25.92 15.14 8.07
N SER A 33 -26.21 13.86 7.88
CA SER A 33 -27.54 13.34 7.56
C SER A 33 -28.54 13.51 8.69
N TYR A 34 -28.06 13.69 9.95
CA TYR A 34 -28.96 13.72 11.11
C TYR A 34 -29.66 15.07 11.29
N HIS A 35 -28.90 16.18 11.30
CA HIS A 35 -29.46 17.51 11.54
C HIS A 35 -29.01 18.56 10.51
N GLY A 36 -28.31 18.17 9.45
CA GLY A 36 -27.95 19.07 8.36
C GLY A 36 -26.75 19.99 8.64
N PHE A 37 -26.01 19.82 9.72
CA PHE A 37 -24.77 20.55 9.92
C PHE A 37 -23.83 20.27 8.75
N ARG A 38 -23.24 21.31 8.16
CA ARG A 38 -22.35 21.17 7.03
C ARG A 38 -20.94 21.64 7.39
N PHE A 39 -19.95 20.78 7.10
CA PHE A 39 -18.56 21.03 7.40
C PHE A 39 -17.72 21.03 6.12
N ASP A 40 -16.77 21.96 6.06
CA ASP A 40 -15.81 22.05 4.98
C ASP A 40 -14.70 20.98 5.12
N VAL A 41 -13.86 20.84 4.13
CA VAL A 41 -12.72 19.91 4.11
C VAL A 41 -11.68 20.19 5.20
N ASP A 42 -11.60 21.41 5.69
CA ASP A 42 -10.74 21.86 6.80
C ASP A 42 -11.42 21.79 8.18
N GLY A 43 -12.66 21.29 8.24
CA GLY A 43 -13.44 21.19 9.47
C GLY A 43 -14.22 22.46 9.83
N SER A 44 -14.11 23.54 9.08
CA SER A 44 -14.91 24.76 9.30
C SER A 44 -16.39 24.44 9.17
N CYS A 45 -17.23 24.92 10.09
CA CYS A 45 -18.66 24.77 9.97
C CYS A 45 -19.21 25.81 8.96
N LEU A 46 -19.76 25.30 7.88
CA LEU A 46 -20.33 26.11 6.79
C LEU A 46 -21.80 26.48 7.06
N GLU A 47 -22.52 25.61 7.77
CA GLU A 47 -23.95 25.79 8.00
C GLU A 47 -24.40 25.11 9.28
N VAL A 48 -25.14 25.85 10.08
CA VAL A 48 -25.92 25.36 11.22
C VAL A 48 -27.38 25.56 10.89
N PRO A 49 -28.15 24.49 10.70
CA PRO A 49 -29.59 24.60 10.42
C PRO A 49 -30.34 25.22 11.59
N MET A 50 -31.12 26.20 11.29
CA MET A 50 -31.93 26.92 12.25
C MET A 50 -33.39 26.97 11.80
N PRO A 51 -34.37 27.18 12.70
CA PRO A 51 -35.73 27.45 12.33
C PRO A 51 -35.84 28.71 11.44
N THR A 52 -36.91 28.78 10.65
CA THR A 52 -37.16 29.91 9.77
C THR A 52 -37.19 31.23 10.54
N GLY A 53 -36.41 32.19 10.11
CA GLY A 53 -36.28 33.51 10.76
C GLY A 53 -35.09 33.62 11.71
N GLU A 54 -34.36 32.54 11.94
CA GLU A 54 -33.18 32.51 12.84
C GLU A 54 -31.86 32.29 12.08
N GLU A 55 -31.83 32.54 10.77
CA GLU A 55 -30.67 32.24 9.90
C GLU A 55 -29.40 33.03 10.31
N GLU A 56 -29.58 34.26 10.85
CA GLU A 56 -28.46 35.06 11.33
C GLU A 56 -27.75 34.41 12.55
N GLU A 57 -28.56 33.85 13.44
CA GLU A 57 -28.04 33.09 14.59
C GLU A 57 -27.29 31.84 14.11
N GLY A 58 -27.81 31.11 13.12
CA GLY A 58 -27.13 29.99 12.50
C GLY A 58 -25.74 30.37 11.94
N ARG A 59 -25.67 31.52 11.22
CA ARG A 59 -24.40 32.06 10.73
C ARG A 59 -23.43 32.44 11.85
N ARG A 60 -23.92 32.93 12.95
CA ARG A 60 -23.12 33.26 14.13
C ARG A 60 -22.57 32.01 14.78
N LEU A 61 -23.41 31.00 14.99
CA LEU A 61 -23.04 29.73 15.60
C LEU A 61 -22.03 28.96 14.74
N ALA A 62 -22.17 28.95 13.43
CA ALA A 62 -21.25 28.30 12.51
C ALA A 62 -19.79 28.76 12.71
N LYS A 63 -19.57 30.02 13.10
CA LYS A 63 -18.22 30.56 13.38
C LYS A 63 -17.61 30.04 14.69
N THR A 64 -18.41 29.42 15.55
CA THR A 64 -17.97 28.92 16.86
C THR A 64 -17.87 27.41 16.92
N ILE A 65 -18.33 26.72 15.87
CA ILE A 65 -18.35 25.27 15.78
C ILE A 65 -17.32 24.83 14.75
N CYS A 66 -16.57 23.80 15.06
CA CYS A 66 -15.68 23.13 14.10
C CYS A 66 -15.82 21.62 14.21
N GLN A 67 -15.57 20.95 13.11
CA GLN A 67 -15.38 19.52 13.04
C GLN A 67 -13.89 19.23 13.14
N GLY A 68 -13.50 18.18 13.87
CA GLY A 68 -12.11 17.74 13.85
C GLY A 68 -11.68 17.39 12.41
N ALA A 69 -10.54 17.92 12.00
CA ALA A 69 -10.01 17.73 10.65
C ALA A 69 -8.50 17.54 10.68
N TYR A 70 -7.99 16.84 9.68
CA TYR A 70 -6.58 16.69 9.42
C TYR A 70 -6.24 17.28 8.07
N LYS A 71 -5.09 17.94 7.97
CA LYS A 71 -4.61 18.41 6.69
C LYS A 71 -4.41 17.23 5.75
N ALA A 72 -5.04 17.26 4.60
CA ALA A 72 -5.03 16.18 3.64
C ALA A 72 -4.60 16.68 2.27
N ILE A 73 -3.94 15.81 1.53
CA ILE A 73 -3.59 16.00 0.13
C ILE A 73 -3.98 14.76 -0.67
N GLU A 74 -4.34 14.96 -1.91
CA GLU A 74 -4.54 13.88 -2.88
C GLU A 74 -3.31 13.82 -3.79
N GLN A 75 -2.78 12.61 -3.99
CA GLN A 75 -1.69 12.35 -4.93
C GLN A 75 -1.97 11.06 -5.70
N HIS A 76 -2.16 11.18 -7.00
CA HIS A 76 -2.36 10.05 -7.91
C HIS A 76 -3.39 9.03 -7.41
N GLY A 77 -4.55 9.52 -6.94
CA GLY A 77 -5.65 8.67 -6.44
C GLY A 77 -5.51 8.15 -5.02
N LEU A 78 -4.45 8.52 -4.29
CA LEU A 78 -4.34 8.26 -2.85
C LEU A 78 -4.49 9.54 -2.04
N VAL A 79 -5.15 9.41 -0.89
CA VAL A 79 -5.32 10.49 0.07
C VAL A 79 -4.35 10.29 1.23
N PHE A 80 -3.55 11.32 1.51
CA PHE A 80 -2.64 11.36 2.64
C PHE A 80 -3.12 12.40 3.64
N ALA A 81 -3.07 12.04 4.92
CA ALA A 81 -3.42 12.93 6.01
C ALA A 81 -2.26 13.06 7.00
N TYR A 82 -1.90 14.29 7.35
CA TYR A 82 -0.94 14.52 8.41
C TYR A 82 -1.66 14.47 9.76
N MET A 83 -1.23 13.53 10.63
CA MET A 83 -1.88 13.21 11.90
C MET A 83 -1.18 13.85 13.12
N GLY A 84 -0.21 14.72 12.87
CA GLY A 84 0.55 15.43 13.92
C GLY A 84 0.05 16.85 14.18
N PRO A 85 0.73 17.60 15.09
CA PRO A 85 0.47 19.02 15.31
C PRO A 85 0.67 19.82 14.01
N PRO A 86 -0.25 20.71 13.62
CA PRO A 86 -0.15 21.44 12.35
C PRO A 86 1.15 22.24 12.17
N GLU A 87 1.71 22.73 13.26
CA GLU A 87 2.96 23.50 13.29
C GLU A 87 4.22 22.64 13.07
N GLU A 88 4.10 21.34 13.21
CA GLU A 88 5.18 20.37 13.01
C GLU A 88 5.04 19.60 11.68
N GLU A 89 4.13 20.03 10.81
CA GLU A 89 3.92 19.36 9.53
C GLU A 89 5.20 19.35 8.70
N PRO A 90 5.76 18.15 8.41
CA PRO A 90 6.90 18.06 7.51
C PRO A 90 6.44 18.32 6.06
N PRO A 91 7.35 18.69 5.16
CA PRO A 91 7.06 18.66 3.75
C PRO A 91 6.61 17.24 3.38
N PHE A 92 5.63 17.14 2.48
CA PHE A 92 5.21 15.82 1.98
C PHE A 92 6.43 15.08 1.45
N PRO A 93 6.68 13.83 1.88
CA PRO A 93 7.82 13.06 1.44
C PRO A 93 7.65 12.71 -0.05
N TYR A 94 8.03 13.61 -0.89
CA TYR A 94 7.96 13.48 -2.32
C TYR A 94 9.25 12.81 -2.79
N TRP A 95 9.17 11.56 -3.11
CA TRP A 95 10.27 10.82 -3.72
C TRP A 95 10.18 10.94 -5.26
N GLU A 96 10.13 12.19 -5.77
CA GLU A 96 9.93 12.48 -7.19
C GLU A 96 10.91 11.75 -8.10
N GLU A 97 12.15 11.66 -7.66
CA GLU A 97 13.22 10.98 -8.41
C GLU A 97 12.95 9.46 -8.53
N ASP A 98 12.22 8.90 -7.58
CA ASP A 98 11.86 7.49 -7.56
C ASP A 98 10.51 7.24 -8.26
N PHE A 99 9.58 8.21 -8.25
CA PHE A 99 8.23 8.05 -8.78
C PHE A 99 8.09 8.35 -10.28
N THR A 100 8.92 9.22 -10.83
CA THR A 100 8.81 9.65 -12.22
C THR A 100 9.95 9.10 -13.06
N CYS A 101 9.90 7.83 -13.29
CA CYS A 101 10.95 7.21 -14.10
C CYS A 101 10.81 7.50 -15.58
N HIS A 102 9.60 7.73 -16.08
CA HIS A 102 9.34 8.07 -17.47
C HIS A 102 8.15 9.02 -17.57
N PRO A 103 8.21 10.04 -18.47
CA PRO A 103 7.12 11.01 -18.61
C PRO A 103 5.77 10.39 -18.96
N ASP A 104 5.77 9.22 -19.59
CA ASP A 104 4.57 8.52 -20.03
C ASP A 104 4.06 7.50 -18.99
N ASP A 105 4.75 7.33 -17.86
CA ASP A 105 4.31 6.43 -16.82
C ASP A 105 3.11 7.02 -16.05
N LYS A 106 2.15 6.17 -15.78
CA LYS A 106 1.03 6.45 -14.88
C LYS A 106 1.24 5.76 -13.55
N LEU A 107 1.02 6.49 -12.46
CA LEU A 107 0.88 5.90 -11.15
C LEU A 107 -0.57 5.45 -10.95
N VAL A 108 -0.78 4.15 -10.80
CA VAL A 108 -2.09 3.54 -10.59
C VAL A 108 -2.20 3.13 -9.14
N PRO A 109 -3.14 3.73 -8.36
CA PRO A 109 -3.32 3.38 -6.96
C PRO A 109 -3.86 1.96 -6.83
N PHE A 110 -3.43 1.27 -5.77
CA PHE A 110 -3.96 -0.04 -5.41
C PHE A 110 -4.10 -0.18 -3.91
N SER A 111 -4.95 -1.08 -3.47
CA SER A 111 -4.97 -1.53 -2.08
C SER A 111 -5.46 -2.96 -1.96
N ASN A 112 -4.91 -3.69 -0.99
CA ASN A 112 -5.44 -4.98 -0.59
C ASN A 112 -5.33 -5.18 0.92
N VAL A 113 -6.21 -6.01 1.48
CA VAL A 113 -6.22 -6.34 2.91
C VAL A 113 -5.53 -7.68 3.13
N GLN A 114 -4.69 -7.72 4.16
CA GLN A 114 -4.00 -8.92 4.64
C GLN A 114 -4.55 -9.31 6.02
N THR A 115 -4.81 -10.60 6.25
CA THR A 115 -5.32 -11.11 7.53
C THR A 115 -4.20 -11.61 8.43
N CYS A 116 -3.19 -10.79 8.58
CA CYS A 116 -2.08 -11.01 9.50
C CYS A 116 -1.54 -9.66 9.98
N ASN A 117 -0.69 -9.72 10.99
CA ASN A 117 0.00 -8.54 11.48
C ASN A 117 0.86 -7.91 10.37
N TRP A 118 0.89 -6.58 10.34
CA TRP A 118 1.59 -5.81 9.32
C TRP A 118 3.09 -6.14 9.21
N LEU A 119 3.71 -6.53 10.32
CA LEU A 119 5.12 -6.86 10.33
C LEU A 119 5.44 -8.11 9.51
N GLN A 120 4.53 -9.09 9.44
CA GLN A 120 4.69 -10.28 8.60
C GLN A 120 4.76 -9.93 7.10
N VAL A 121 3.95 -8.95 6.68
CA VAL A 121 3.97 -8.43 5.31
C VAL A 121 5.24 -7.62 5.04
N GLN A 122 5.71 -6.91 6.05
CA GLN A 122 6.95 -6.13 5.97
C GLN A 122 8.18 -7.05 5.93
N ASP A 123 8.16 -8.13 6.69
CA ASP A 123 9.18 -9.17 6.66
C ASP A 123 9.24 -9.86 5.28
N ASN A 124 8.08 -10.19 4.70
CA ASN A 124 8.01 -10.74 3.35
C ASN A 124 8.63 -9.79 2.32
N ALA A 125 8.43 -8.48 2.46
CA ALA A 125 9.06 -7.50 1.58
C ALA A 125 10.60 -7.51 1.68
N ALA A 126 11.14 -7.74 2.88
CA ALA A 126 12.58 -7.81 3.14
C ALA A 126 13.20 -9.18 2.80
N ASP A 127 12.39 -10.21 2.68
CA ASP A 127 12.81 -11.55 2.27
C ASP A 127 12.84 -11.67 0.75
N GLN A 128 13.99 -11.93 0.19
CA GLN A 128 14.15 -12.15 -1.26
C GLN A 128 14.37 -13.63 -1.62
N PHE A 129 14.56 -14.47 -0.62
CA PHE A 129 14.81 -15.89 -0.87
C PHE A 129 13.53 -16.63 -1.26
N HIS A 130 12.40 -16.23 -0.69
CA HIS A 130 11.11 -16.85 -0.98
C HIS A 130 10.71 -16.74 -2.47
N HIS A 131 11.24 -15.78 -3.22
CA HIS A 131 10.96 -15.66 -4.64
C HIS A 131 11.23 -16.94 -5.42
N THR A 132 12.29 -17.67 -5.06
CA THR A 132 12.64 -18.90 -5.77
C THR A 132 11.61 -20.01 -5.54
N PRO A 133 11.28 -20.41 -4.30
CA PRO A 133 10.30 -21.48 -4.08
C PRO A 133 8.85 -21.04 -4.31
N LEU A 134 8.48 -19.80 -3.92
CA LEU A 134 7.08 -19.38 -3.89
C LEU A 134 6.57 -18.90 -5.25
N HIS A 135 7.38 -18.12 -5.97
CA HIS A 135 6.92 -17.46 -7.19
C HIS A 135 7.28 -18.19 -8.48
N THR A 136 8.09 -19.22 -8.43
CA THR A 136 8.45 -19.93 -9.66
C THR A 136 7.73 -21.25 -9.84
N THR A 137 7.16 -21.81 -8.77
CA THR A 137 6.55 -23.14 -8.77
C THR A 137 7.37 -24.24 -9.49
N ALA A 138 8.51 -23.85 -10.06
CA ALA A 138 9.40 -24.71 -10.81
C ALA A 138 10.03 -25.84 -9.97
N LEU A 139 9.93 -25.73 -8.66
CA LEU A 139 10.48 -26.71 -7.71
C LEU A 139 9.46 -27.76 -7.26
N ILE A 140 8.21 -27.66 -7.68
CA ILE A 140 7.16 -28.59 -7.27
C ILE A 140 6.71 -29.38 -8.49
N GLU A 141 7.09 -30.66 -8.52
CA GLU A 141 6.71 -31.58 -9.60
C GLU A 141 5.18 -31.67 -9.72
N GLY A 142 4.65 -31.50 -10.95
CA GLY A 142 3.22 -31.55 -11.25
C GLY A 142 2.46 -30.24 -11.07
N TYR A 143 3.11 -29.14 -10.75
CA TYR A 143 2.52 -27.81 -10.80
C TYR A 143 2.72 -27.17 -12.19
N GLU A 144 1.64 -26.62 -12.75
CA GLU A 144 1.76 -25.81 -13.96
C GLU A 144 2.53 -24.53 -13.64
N GLN A 145 3.52 -24.22 -14.46
CA GLN A 145 4.33 -23.03 -14.31
C GLN A 145 3.51 -21.78 -14.68
N GLY A 146 2.86 -21.20 -13.71
CA GLY A 146 2.38 -19.83 -13.82
C GLY A 146 3.42 -18.89 -13.23
N THR A 147 4.25 -18.25 -14.04
CA THR A 147 5.17 -17.27 -13.51
C THR A 147 4.56 -15.89 -13.55
N THR A 148 4.55 -15.20 -12.44
CA THR A 148 4.19 -13.78 -12.33
C THR A 148 5.19 -12.88 -13.06
N PHE A 149 6.29 -13.41 -13.57
CA PHE A 149 7.47 -12.63 -13.95
C PHE A 149 7.91 -12.81 -15.42
N GLY A 150 7.09 -13.39 -16.29
CA GLY A 150 7.48 -13.65 -17.67
C GLY A 150 8.61 -14.68 -17.82
N GLU A 151 8.95 -15.05 -19.06
CA GLU A 151 9.93 -16.13 -19.34
C GLU A 151 11.33 -15.82 -18.82
N ALA A 152 11.80 -14.60 -18.98
CA ALA A 152 13.14 -14.22 -18.56
C ALA A 152 13.22 -14.06 -17.02
N GLY A 153 12.15 -13.59 -16.38
CA GLY A 153 12.02 -13.60 -14.92
C GLY A 153 11.99 -15.01 -14.37
N ALA A 154 11.25 -15.90 -15.01
CA ALA A 154 11.21 -17.32 -14.66
C ALA A 154 12.59 -17.95 -14.69
N ALA A 155 13.37 -17.72 -15.75
CA ALA A 155 14.73 -18.24 -15.87
C ALA A 155 15.66 -17.73 -14.75
N ALA A 156 15.53 -16.47 -14.35
CA ALA A 156 16.32 -15.90 -13.25
C ALA A 156 15.85 -16.41 -11.87
N TYR A 157 14.53 -16.49 -11.64
CA TYR A 157 14.00 -16.80 -10.31
C TYR A 157 14.12 -18.24 -9.87
N VAL A 158 14.29 -19.19 -10.77
CA VAL A 158 14.65 -20.59 -10.42
C VAL A 158 16.05 -20.68 -9.78
N ILE A 159 16.87 -19.66 -9.96
CA ILE A 159 18.22 -19.62 -9.42
C ILE A 159 18.17 -18.97 -8.02
N ARG A 160 18.78 -19.62 -7.02
CA ARG A 160 18.90 -19.06 -5.68
C ARG A 160 19.72 -17.78 -5.72
N PRO A 161 19.24 -16.68 -5.10
CA PRO A 161 19.95 -15.41 -5.12
C PRO A 161 21.18 -15.39 -4.21
N ASP A 162 22.19 -14.63 -4.61
CA ASP A 162 23.15 -14.04 -3.67
C ASP A 162 22.53 -12.74 -3.13
N LEU A 163 22.49 -12.61 -1.81
CA LEU A 163 21.79 -11.54 -1.10
C LEU A 163 22.78 -10.62 -0.39
N GLN A 164 22.61 -9.31 -0.62
CA GLN A 164 23.38 -8.31 0.10
C GLN A 164 22.42 -7.24 0.64
N PHE A 165 22.65 -6.81 1.88
CA PHE A 165 21.79 -5.85 2.60
C PHE A 165 22.61 -4.65 3.03
N PHE A 166 22.08 -3.47 2.77
CA PHE A 166 22.76 -2.20 3.02
C PHE A 166 21.88 -1.30 3.88
N PRO A 167 22.21 -1.08 5.17
CA PRO A 167 21.57 -0.04 5.93
C PRO A 167 21.94 1.31 5.31
N VAL A 168 20.93 2.15 5.07
CA VAL A 168 21.07 3.49 4.49
C VAL A 168 20.33 4.51 5.36
N HIS A 169 20.53 5.80 5.09
CA HIS A 169 19.91 6.89 5.86
C HIS A 169 20.09 6.72 7.38
N GLU A 170 21.33 6.51 7.80
CA GLU A 170 21.67 6.33 9.23
C GLU A 170 20.91 5.18 9.93
N GLY A 171 20.60 4.13 9.17
CA GLY A 171 19.88 2.97 9.68
C GLY A 171 18.35 3.09 9.68
N ARG A 172 17.80 4.18 9.13
CA ARG A 172 16.34 4.37 9.01
C ARG A 172 15.73 3.73 7.78
N SER A 173 16.56 3.21 6.91
CA SER A 173 16.14 2.46 5.75
C SER A 173 17.15 1.37 5.41
N MET A 174 16.73 0.46 4.56
CA MET A 174 17.53 -0.66 4.09
C MET A 174 17.33 -0.83 2.59
N ALA A 175 18.43 -0.80 1.85
CA ALA A 175 18.46 -1.27 0.47
C ALA A 175 19.02 -2.69 0.43
N TRP A 176 18.59 -3.49 -0.52
CA TRP A 176 19.17 -4.81 -0.73
C TRP A 176 19.21 -5.17 -2.20
N THR A 177 20.18 -6.03 -2.51
CA THR A 177 20.31 -6.62 -3.83
C THR A 177 20.10 -8.13 -3.76
N SER A 178 19.42 -8.66 -4.76
CA SER A 178 19.37 -10.09 -5.03
C SER A 178 19.95 -10.35 -6.41
N SER A 179 21.10 -11.00 -6.45
CA SER A 179 21.87 -11.27 -7.67
C SER A 179 21.78 -12.74 -8.07
N ARG A 180 21.59 -12.99 -9.34
CA ARG A 180 21.50 -14.34 -9.91
C ARG A 180 22.30 -14.40 -11.21
N ARG A 181 23.25 -15.32 -11.30
CA ARG A 181 23.95 -15.58 -12.56
C ARG A 181 23.12 -16.54 -13.37
N VAL A 182 22.51 -16.02 -14.45
CA VAL A 182 21.62 -16.80 -15.33
C VAL A 182 22.48 -17.69 -16.24
N ASP A 183 23.55 -17.12 -16.81
CA ASP A 183 24.53 -17.82 -17.63
C ASP A 183 25.88 -17.09 -17.58
N ASP A 184 26.79 -17.41 -18.50
CA ASP A 184 28.10 -16.79 -18.54
C ASP A 184 28.08 -15.29 -18.90
N ASP A 185 27.05 -14.86 -19.65
CA ASP A 185 26.92 -13.50 -20.17
C ASP A 185 25.96 -12.61 -19.34
N TYR A 186 25.05 -13.23 -18.54
CA TYR A 186 23.98 -12.53 -17.87
C TYR A 186 23.99 -12.68 -16.35
N LEU A 187 24.03 -11.55 -15.70
CA LEU A 187 23.80 -11.42 -14.26
C LEU A 187 22.49 -10.62 -14.05
N PHE A 188 21.50 -11.29 -13.49
CA PHE A 188 20.28 -10.63 -13.06
C PHE A 188 20.45 -10.06 -11.66
N ILE A 189 20.24 -8.74 -11.50
CA ILE A 189 20.28 -8.05 -10.21
C ILE A 189 18.97 -7.33 -9.99
N ARG A 190 18.32 -7.60 -8.87
CA ARG A 190 17.19 -6.84 -8.41
C ARG A 190 17.58 -6.01 -7.20
N ILE A 191 17.19 -4.74 -7.21
CA ILE A 191 17.42 -3.80 -6.12
C ILE A 191 16.06 -3.38 -5.57
N ASN A 192 15.89 -3.50 -4.27
CA ASN A 192 14.69 -3.04 -3.56
C ASN A 192 15.11 -2.17 -2.38
N HIS A 193 14.16 -1.42 -1.87
CA HIS A 193 14.40 -0.48 -0.78
C HIS A 193 13.23 -0.48 0.19
N GLN A 194 13.51 -0.38 1.47
CA GLN A 194 12.52 -0.27 2.53
C GLN A 194 12.87 0.91 3.41
N ILE A 195 11.88 1.77 3.67
CA ILE A 195 12.01 2.92 4.56
C ILE A 195 11.09 2.69 5.77
N LEU A 196 11.64 2.92 6.94
CA LEU A 196 10.87 2.82 8.18
C LEU A 196 9.74 3.88 8.24
N PRO A 197 8.62 3.52 8.85
CA PRO A 197 8.36 2.22 9.49
C PRO A 197 7.84 1.16 8.52
N ASN A 198 7.22 1.53 7.39
CA ASN A 198 6.36 0.62 6.65
C ASN A 198 6.29 0.86 5.13
N VAL A 199 7.23 1.61 4.58
CA VAL A 199 7.30 1.89 3.13
C VAL A 199 8.24 0.92 2.44
N SER A 200 7.87 0.39 1.29
CA SER A 200 8.75 -0.43 0.47
C SER A 200 8.65 -0.09 -1.02
N PHE A 201 9.79 -0.12 -1.69
CA PHE A 201 9.96 0.11 -3.12
C PHE A 201 10.43 -1.17 -3.78
N HIS A 202 9.75 -1.55 -4.86
CA HIS A 202 10.07 -2.75 -5.60
C HIS A 202 10.35 -2.40 -7.06
N SER A 203 11.49 -2.84 -7.56
CA SER A 203 11.86 -2.66 -8.96
C SER A 203 11.14 -3.63 -9.88
N TYR A 204 10.94 -3.24 -11.13
CA TYR A 204 10.54 -4.13 -12.21
C TYR A 204 11.60 -5.18 -12.47
N LEU A 205 11.17 -6.26 -13.08
CA LEU A 205 12.07 -7.31 -13.52
C LEU A 205 12.59 -7.04 -14.94
N PHE A 206 11.72 -6.55 -15.81
CA PHE A 206 12.03 -6.23 -17.21
C PHE A 206 11.17 -5.07 -17.68
N GLU A 207 11.73 -4.22 -18.54
CA GLU A 207 11.00 -3.06 -19.07
C GLU A 207 10.29 -3.35 -20.40
N ASP A 208 10.87 -4.15 -21.30
CA ASP A 208 10.40 -4.29 -22.68
C ASP A 208 10.17 -5.74 -23.13
N GLY A 209 10.16 -6.67 -22.21
CA GLY A 209 10.04 -8.10 -22.51
C GLY A 209 11.26 -8.72 -23.14
N LYS A 210 12.32 -7.97 -23.30
CA LYS A 210 13.64 -8.44 -23.71
C LYS A 210 14.52 -8.47 -22.48
N ALA A 211 15.51 -9.33 -22.43
CA ALA A 211 16.51 -9.28 -21.39
C ALA A 211 17.11 -7.87 -21.34
N SER A 212 16.59 -7.05 -20.43
CA SER A 212 17.04 -5.68 -20.31
C SER A 212 18.48 -5.70 -19.82
N LYS A 213 19.35 -5.03 -20.53
CA LYS A 213 20.73 -4.84 -20.11
C LYS A 213 20.86 -3.69 -19.11
N HIS A 214 19.78 -3.07 -18.72
CA HIS A 214 19.73 -1.86 -17.92
C HIS A 214 18.99 -2.09 -16.61
N PHE A 215 19.20 -1.21 -15.66
CA PHE A 215 18.49 -1.21 -14.39
C PHE A 215 17.02 -1.00 -14.59
N SER A 216 16.20 -1.88 -14.02
CA SER A 216 14.78 -1.65 -13.99
C SER A 216 14.45 -0.60 -12.93
N ARG A 217 13.44 0.19 -13.25
CA ARG A 217 12.93 1.24 -12.36
C ARG A 217 12.12 0.66 -11.20
N VAL A 218 11.91 1.46 -10.18
CA VAL A 218 10.87 1.18 -9.19
C VAL A 218 9.51 1.22 -9.90
N HIS A 219 8.71 0.17 -9.72
CA HIS A 219 7.39 0.09 -10.32
C HIS A 219 6.28 -0.03 -9.31
N MET A 220 6.61 -0.38 -8.08
CA MET A 220 5.64 -0.49 -7.01
C MET A 220 6.16 0.21 -5.76
N TYR A 221 5.37 1.15 -5.31
CA TYR A 221 5.52 1.89 -4.07
C TYR A 221 4.39 1.48 -3.17
N ARG A 222 4.68 1.01 -1.98
CA ARG A 222 3.62 0.57 -1.08
C ARG A 222 3.90 0.91 0.37
N TRP A 223 2.83 1.19 1.07
CA TRP A 223 2.75 1.29 2.52
C TRP A 223 2.05 0.05 3.06
N THR A 224 2.61 -0.57 4.08
CA THR A 224 1.93 -1.63 4.84
C THR A 224 1.34 -1.00 6.08
N VAL A 225 0.04 -0.72 6.06
CA VAL A 225 -0.66 0.06 7.08
C VAL A 225 -1.39 -0.89 8.03
N PRO A 226 -1.07 -0.92 9.34
CA PRO A 226 -1.83 -1.70 10.30
C PRO A 226 -3.26 -1.15 10.42
N ILE A 227 -4.26 -2.04 10.40
CA ILE A 227 -5.65 -1.74 10.76
C ILE A 227 -5.85 -2.07 12.25
N ASP A 228 -5.35 -3.22 12.65
CA ASP A 228 -5.29 -3.72 14.03
C ASP A 228 -4.11 -4.70 14.18
N ASP A 229 -4.01 -5.38 15.32
CA ASP A 229 -2.91 -6.31 15.58
C ASP A 229 -2.86 -7.52 14.65
N THR A 230 -3.97 -7.86 14.01
CA THR A 230 -4.15 -9.08 13.21
C THR A 230 -4.50 -8.83 11.75
N THR A 231 -4.65 -7.57 11.38
CA THR A 231 -5.07 -7.17 10.04
C THR A 231 -4.30 -5.94 9.59
N CYS A 232 -3.82 -5.95 8.37
CA CYS A 232 -3.20 -4.78 7.76
C CYS A 232 -3.69 -4.58 6.32
N LYS A 233 -3.38 -3.42 5.77
CA LYS A 233 -3.70 -3.06 4.40
C LYS A 233 -2.45 -2.62 3.68
N MET A 234 -2.15 -3.22 2.54
CA MET A 234 -1.19 -2.67 1.61
C MET A 234 -1.89 -1.59 0.78
N ILE A 235 -1.31 -0.41 0.73
CA ILE A 235 -1.79 0.71 -0.07
C ILE A 235 -0.58 1.23 -0.85
N GLY A 236 -0.76 1.55 -2.12
CA GLY A 236 0.38 2.04 -2.89
C GLY A 236 0.05 2.42 -4.31
N TRP A 237 1.09 2.57 -5.10
CA TRP A 237 1.01 2.80 -6.53
C TRP A 237 1.80 1.76 -7.31
N ARG A 238 1.30 1.46 -8.50
CA ARG A 238 2.08 0.83 -9.55
C ARG A 238 2.35 1.84 -10.65
N ALA A 239 3.62 1.96 -11.05
CA ALA A 239 4.00 2.72 -12.23
C ALA A 239 3.76 1.85 -13.47
N ILE A 240 2.96 2.33 -14.41
CA ILE A 240 2.59 1.62 -15.63
C ILE A 240 2.81 2.55 -16.82
N GLY A 241 3.54 2.08 -17.82
CA GLY A 241 3.85 2.87 -19.00
C GLY A 241 4.08 2.00 -20.24
N PRO A 242 4.35 2.62 -21.39
CA PRO A 242 4.53 1.92 -22.67
C PRO A 242 5.73 0.96 -22.69
N HIS A 243 6.66 1.14 -21.75
CA HIS A 243 7.88 0.34 -21.66
C HIS A 243 7.76 -0.88 -20.73
N ILE A 244 6.58 -1.08 -20.14
CA ILE A 244 6.34 -2.21 -19.25
C ILE A 244 6.09 -3.45 -20.09
N ASP A 245 6.81 -4.51 -19.78
CA ASP A 245 6.59 -5.80 -20.43
C ASP A 245 5.17 -6.32 -20.09
N PRO A 246 4.32 -6.52 -21.10
CA PRO A 246 2.99 -7.11 -20.90
C PRO A 246 3.05 -8.45 -20.17
N ARG A 247 4.12 -9.23 -20.32
CA ARG A 247 4.30 -10.54 -19.69
C ARG A 247 4.44 -10.46 -18.17
N ASP A 248 4.92 -9.32 -17.65
CA ASP A 248 5.06 -9.11 -16.18
C ASP A 248 3.73 -9.17 -15.43
N VAL A 249 2.62 -9.14 -16.12
CA VAL A 249 1.28 -9.20 -15.51
C VAL A 249 0.53 -10.48 -15.85
N GLY A 250 1.23 -11.46 -16.41
CA GLY A 250 0.64 -12.77 -16.68
C GLY A 250 -0.36 -12.80 -17.84
N ASN A 251 -0.43 -11.75 -18.66
CA ASN A 251 -1.25 -11.71 -19.85
C ASN A 251 -0.55 -10.95 -20.97
N GLU A 252 0.02 -11.70 -21.91
CA GLU A 252 0.78 -11.17 -23.04
C GLU A 252 -0.07 -10.39 -24.05
N SER A 253 -1.39 -10.60 -24.05
CA SER A 253 -2.31 -9.96 -24.99
C SER A 253 -2.76 -8.57 -24.57
N LEU A 254 -2.58 -8.21 -23.30
CA LEU A 254 -3.08 -6.94 -22.77
C LEU A 254 -2.02 -5.84 -22.85
N VAL A 255 -2.37 -4.73 -23.48
CA VAL A 255 -1.51 -3.55 -23.66
C VAL A 255 -2.24 -2.27 -23.27
N GLY A 256 -1.49 -1.25 -22.86
CA GLY A 256 -2.03 0.08 -22.59
C GLY A 256 -3.13 0.08 -21.53
N PHE A 257 -4.30 0.62 -21.85
CA PHE A 257 -5.40 0.76 -20.89
C PHE A 257 -6.02 -0.58 -20.46
N GLU A 258 -6.08 -1.56 -21.33
CA GLU A 258 -6.57 -2.90 -20.97
C GLU A 258 -5.68 -3.56 -19.93
N LYS A 259 -4.37 -3.33 -20.03
CA LYS A 259 -3.41 -3.78 -19.03
C LYS A 259 -3.61 -3.06 -17.68
N ILE A 260 -3.84 -1.76 -17.69
CA ILE A 260 -4.14 -0.99 -16.49
C ILE A 260 -5.41 -1.52 -15.84
N ASP A 261 -6.45 -1.77 -16.62
CA ASP A 261 -7.72 -2.29 -16.14
C ASP A 261 -7.58 -3.69 -15.50
N PHE A 262 -6.79 -4.54 -16.12
CA PHE A 262 -6.51 -5.87 -15.59
C PHE A 262 -5.77 -5.79 -14.25
N LEU A 263 -4.74 -4.94 -14.16
CA LEU A 263 -3.98 -4.74 -12.93
C LEU A 263 -4.82 -4.11 -11.83
N GLU A 264 -5.64 -3.13 -12.16
CA GLU A 264 -6.58 -2.52 -11.21
C GLU A 264 -7.56 -3.56 -10.67
N GLY A 265 -8.10 -4.42 -11.54
CA GLY A 265 -8.95 -5.53 -11.13
C GLY A 265 -8.25 -6.51 -10.18
N GLN A 266 -7.00 -6.88 -10.47
CA GLN A 266 -6.21 -7.77 -9.60
C GLN A 266 -5.86 -7.12 -8.25
N CYS A 267 -5.64 -5.81 -8.24
CA CYS A 267 -5.31 -5.07 -7.02
C CYS A 267 -6.55 -4.65 -6.20
N GLY A 268 -7.75 -5.02 -6.63
CA GLY A 268 -9.00 -4.64 -5.97
C GLY A 268 -9.38 -3.17 -6.15
N ILE A 269 -8.74 -2.47 -7.08
CA ILE A 269 -9.12 -1.12 -7.45
C ILE A 269 -10.38 -1.21 -8.32
N ARG A 270 -11.42 -0.50 -7.90
CA ARG A 270 -12.68 -0.44 -8.64
C ARG A 270 -12.86 0.92 -9.25
N ARG A 271 -13.14 0.92 -10.55
CA ARG A 271 -13.76 2.08 -11.18
C ARG A 271 -15.27 1.94 -11.06
N PRO A 272 -15.99 3.00 -10.69
CA PRO A 272 -17.46 2.94 -10.57
C PRO A 272 -18.15 2.40 -11.82
N GLU A 273 -17.62 2.73 -12.99
CA GLU A 273 -18.14 2.30 -14.29
C GLU A 273 -17.89 0.80 -14.60
N ARG A 274 -17.09 0.12 -13.79
CA ARG A 274 -16.75 -1.31 -13.96
C ARG A 274 -17.03 -2.16 -12.73
N ALA A 275 -17.63 -1.60 -11.72
CA ALA A 275 -18.09 -2.36 -10.59
C ALA A 275 -19.09 -3.43 -11.06
N THR A 276 -18.82 -4.68 -10.78
CA THR A 276 -19.84 -5.73 -10.86
C THR A 276 -20.72 -5.61 -9.64
N TYR A 277 -22.01 -5.68 -9.84
CA TYR A 277 -23.00 -5.59 -8.77
C TYR A 277 -23.66 -6.96 -8.62
N ASP A 278 -24.02 -7.32 -7.40
CA ASP A 278 -24.84 -8.52 -7.13
C ASP A 278 -26.32 -8.23 -7.39
N GLU A 279 -27.17 -9.23 -7.11
CA GLU A 279 -28.63 -9.14 -7.29
C GLU A 279 -29.31 -8.10 -6.38
N ASP A 280 -28.61 -7.63 -5.34
CA ASP A 280 -29.07 -6.58 -4.43
C ASP A 280 -28.47 -5.19 -4.76
N ASP A 281 -27.89 -5.01 -5.95
CA ASP A 281 -27.20 -3.81 -6.38
C ASP A 281 -26.01 -3.43 -5.49
N LEU A 282 -25.44 -4.37 -4.75
CA LEU A 282 -24.24 -4.15 -3.96
C LEU A 282 -22.98 -4.44 -4.78
N PRO A 283 -21.96 -3.60 -4.64
CA PRO A 283 -20.72 -3.82 -5.36
C PRO A 283 -20.05 -5.12 -4.91
N VAL A 284 -19.90 -6.07 -5.84
CA VAL A 284 -19.18 -7.32 -5.60
C VAL A 284 -17.68 -7.05 -5.51
N PRO A 285 -17.03 -7.37 -4.38
CA PRO A 285 -15.58 -7.29 -4.27
C PRO A 285 -14.91 -8.18 -5.33
N PRO A 286 -13.82 -7.71 -6.01
CA PRO A 286 -13.05 -8.59 -6.85
C PRO A 286 -12.58 -9.77 -6.01
N LYS A 287 -12.67 -10.98 -6.58
CA LYS A 287 -12.19 -12.18 -5.90
C LYS A 287 -10.71 -12.00 -5.54
N HIS A 288 -10.43 -11.95 -4.27
CA HIS A 288 -9.09 -11.93 -3.73
C HIS A 288 -8.49 -13.34 -3.79
N HIS A 289 -7.17 -13.50 -3.62
CA HIS A 289 -6.54 -14.80 -3.45
C HIS A 289 -7.20 -15.67 -2.35
N ARG A 290 -7.82 -15.07 -1.35
CA ARG A 290 -8.66 -15.73 -0.33
C ARG A 290 -9.87 -16.47 -0.87
N GLU A 291 -10.40 -16.06 -2.00
CA GLU A 291 -11.69 -16.52 -2.56
C GLU A 291 -11.46 -17.49 -3.70
N ARG A 292 -10.31 -18.12 -3.72
CA ARG A 292 -10.09 -19.27 -4.58
C ARG A 292 -11.10 -20.33 -4.18
N ASP A 293 -11.81 -20.82 -5.17
CA ASP A 293 -13.02 -21.66 -4.98
C ASP A 293 -12.73 -22.98 -4.27
N CYS A 294 -11.46 -23.35 -4.09
CA CYS A 294 -11.09 -24.51 -3.29
C CYS A 294 -9.65 -24.48 -2.76
N TYR A 295 -9.44 -25.17 -1.66
CA TYR A 295 -8.13 -25.37 -1.02
C TYR A 295 -7.06 -25.92 -1.97
N ARG A 296 -7.47 -26.78 -2.91
CA ARG A 296 -6.55 -27.35 -3.90
C ARG A 296 -5.95 -26.30 -4.82
N ASP A 297 -6.67 -25.24 -5.16
CA ASP A 297 -6.17 -24.17 -6.01
C ASP A 297 -5.19 -23.27 -5.24
N SER A 298 -5.45 -23.04 -3.95
CA SER A 298 -4.50 -22.35 -3.08
C SER A 298 -3.20 -23.14 -2.88
N GLN A 299 -3.28 -24.49 -2.81
CA GLN A 299 -2.10 -25.34 -2.74
C GLN A 299 -1.27 -25.36 -4.01
N ARG A 300 -1.91 -25.27 -5.19
CA ARG A 300 -1.24 -25.33 -6.49
C ARG A 300 -0.47 -24.07 -6.83
N ALA A 301 -0.91 -22.93 -6.36
CA ALA A 301 -0.31 -21.65 -6.63
C ALA A 301 -0.40 -20.72 -5.41
N PRO A 302 0.25 -21.08 -4.27
CA PRO A 302 0.30 -20.18 -3.13
C PRO A 302 1.04 -18.91 -3.52
N GLY A 303 0.59 -17.77 -2.97
CA GLY A 303 1.26 -16.48 -3.14
C GLY A 303 1.74 -15.90 -1.81
N ASP A 304 2.20 -14.66 -1.85
CA ASP A 304 2.64 -13.93 -0.66
C ASP A 304 1.55 -13.86 0.41
N TYR A 305 0.29 -13.80 -0.01
CA TYR A 305 -0.83 -13.80 0.92
C TYR A 305 -0.89 -15.08 1.75
N GLU A 306 -0.89 -16.25 1.09
CA GLU A 306 -0.92 -17.52 1.77
C GLU A 306 0.32 -17.73 2.65
N ALA A 307 1.49 -17.30 2.17
CA ALA A 307 2.73 -17.41 2.92
C ALA A 307 2.69 -16.56 4.20
N THR A 308 2.24 -15.31 4.12
CA THR A 308 2.23 -14.40 5.29
C THR A 308 1.07 -14.69 6.24
N ALA A 309 -0.15 -14.86 5.73
CA ALA A 309 -1.33 -15.10 6.55
C ALA A 309 -1.30 -16.46 7.27
N SER A 310 -0.63 -17.49 6.68
CA SER A 310 -0.51 -18.80 7.30
C SER A 310 0.48 -18.87 8.46
N GLN A 311 1.32 -17.85 8.65
CA GLN A 311 2.21 -17.74 9.82
C GLN A 311 1.47 -17.46 11.15
N ARG A 312 0.15 -17.49 11.16
CA ARG A 312 -0.80 -17.08 12.20
C ARG A 312 -1.18 -15.59 12.08
N PRO A 313 -2.28 -15.16 12.72
CA PRO A 313 -2.66 -13.73 12.75
C PRO A 313 -1.53 -12.83 13.27
N ILE A 314 -0.78 -13.29 14.28
CA ILE A 314 0.44 -12.68 14.78
C ILE A 314 1.52 -13.77 14.82
N ALA A 315 2.58 -13.61 14.06
CA ALA A 315 3.71 -14.54 14.04
C ALA A 315 4.41 -14.59 15.40
N VAL A 316 4.82 -15.80 15.81
CA VAL A 316 5.50 -16.01 17.09
C VAL A 316 7.00 -16.13 16.82
N HIS A 317 7.69 -15.00 16.87
CA HIS A 317 9.13 -14.91 16.56
C HIS A 317 10.02 -15.84 17.40
N ALA A 318 9.59 -16.18 18.62
CA ALA A 318 10.32 -17.11 19.48
C ALA A 318 10.32 -18.56 18.96
N LEU A 319 9.49 -18.88 17.98
CA LEU A 319 9.43 -20.20 17.35
C LEU A 319 10.16 -20.26 16.01
N GLU A 320 10.76 -19.17 15.59
CA GLU A 320 11.50 -19.11 14.32
C GLU A 320 12.86 -19.80 14.43
N ASN A 321 13.30 -20.36 13.33
CA ASN A 321 14.65 -20.93 13.19
C ASN A 321 15.39 -20.11 12.12
N PRO A 322 16.06 -19.00 12.52
CA PRO A 322 16.70 -18.09 11.58
C PRO A 322 17.80 -18.75 10.76
N MET A 323 17.80 -18.45 9.48
CA MET A 323 18.80 -18.90 8.53
C MET A 323 19.59 -17.70 7.99
N LYS A 324 20.74 -17.96 7.37
CA LYS A 324 21.59 -16.89 6.83
C LYS A 324 20.88 -16.03 5.78
N PHE A 325 19.95 -16.59 5.02
CA PHE A 325 19.22 -15.88 3.99
C PHE A 325 18.11 -14.94 4.55
N ASP A 326 17.73 -15.09 5.84
CA ASP A 326 16.79 -14.21 6.52
C ASP A 326 17.44 -12.90 7.00
N GLY A 327 18.70 -12.65 6.62
CA GLY A 327 19.46 -11.49 7.10
C GLY A 327 18.73 -10.15 6.91
N GLY A 328 18.00 -9.99 5.81
CA GLY A 328 17.20 -8.78 5.55
C GLY A 328 16.06 -8.60 6.53
N VAL A 329 15.33 -9.66 6.84
CA VAL A 329 14.23 -9.67 7.81
C VAL A 329 14.73 -9.24 9.19
N TYR A 330 15.82 -9.84 9.65
CA TYR A 330 16.38 -9.52 10.97
C TYR A 330 16.98 -8.12 11.04
N LEU A 331 17.59 -7.63 9.95
CA LEU A 331 18.08 -6.26 9.89
C LEU A 331 16.92 -5.26 9.94
N SER A 332 15.86 -5.48 9.17
CA SER A 332 14.64 -4.66 9.18
C SER A 332 14.01 -4.59 10.58
N ARG A 333 13.83 -5.76 11.22
CA ARG A 333 13.28 -5.83 12.58
C ARG A 333 14.19 -5.15 13.62
N LYS A 334 15.52 -5.25 13.44
CA LYS A 334 16.47 -4.53 14.29
C LYS A 334 16.32 -3.03 14.14
N GLN A 335 16.28 -2.52 12.91
CA GLN A 335 16.12 -1.09 12.64
C GLN A 335 14.79 -0.55 13.23
N LEU A 336 13.69 -1.30 13.12
CA LEU A 336 12.41 -0.96 13.75
C LEU A 336 12.53 -0.87 15.27
N ARG A 337 13.14 -1.86 15.92
CA ARG A 337 13.35 -1.83 17.37
C ARG A 337 14.23 -0.66 17.81
N ASP A 338 15.32 -0.41 17.10
CA ASP A 338 16.22 0.71 17.40
C ASP A 338 15.47 2.03 17.28
N ALA A 339 14.67 2.24 16.24
CA ALA A 339 13.87 3.45 16.04
C ALA A 339 12.81 3.65 17.13
N VAL A 340 12.13 2.59 17.57
CA VAL A 340 11.15 2.64 18.67
C VAL A 340 11.86 2.98 19.98
N THR A 341 13.02 2.38 20.26
CA THR A 341 13.80 2.65 21.48
C THR A 341 14.28 4.09 21.50
N GLU A 342 14.87 4.59 20.41
CA GLU A 342 15.33 5.97 20.30
C GLU A 342 14.18 6.97 20.53
N ARG A 343 13.00 6.70 19.96
CA ARG A 343 11.82 7.53 20.12
C ARG A 343 11.34 7.53 21.58
N ASN A 344 11.31 6.37 22.20
CA ASN A 344 10.88 6.27 23.61
C ASN A 344 11.85 7.01 24.53
N GLU A 345 13.14 6.94 24.32
CA GLU A 345 14.14 7.68 25.08
C GLU A 345 13.97 9.20 24.92
N LYS A 346 13.74 9.67 23.69
CA LYS A 346 13.44 11.08 23.43
C LYS A 346 12.11 11.52 24.06
N ALA A 347 11.09 10.67 23.98
CA ALA A 347 9.78 10.93 24.57
C ALA A 347 9.83 11.03 26.09
N THR A 348 10.54 10.12 26.76
CA THR A 348 10.72 10.15 28.23
C THR A 348 11.54 11.34 28.69
N GLY A 349 12.50 11.80 27.89
CA GLY A 349 13.29 13.02 28.14
C GLY A 349 12.51 14.32 27.90
N ALA A 350 11.47 14.30 27.07
CA ALA A 350 10.67 15.46 26.69
C ALA A 350 9.44 15.69 27.59
N GLY A 351 9.23 14.88 28.63
CA GLY A 351 8.13 15.05 29.60
C GLY A 351 6.75 14.88 28.93
N TRP A 352 6.45 13.69 28.47
CA TRP A 352 5.08 13.35 28.09
C TRP A 352 4.14 13.60 29.27
N LYS A 353 3.29 14.61 29.14
CA LYS A 353 2.15 14.73 30.01
C LYS A 353 1.15 13.64 29.61
N GLU A 354 0.74 12.86 30.58
CA GLU A 354 -0.34 11.90 30.44
C GLU A 354 -1.54 12.56 29.75
N TRP A 355 -2.05 11.89 28.74
CA TRP A 355 -3.30 12.28 28.06
C TRP A 355 -4.48 11.80 28.88
#